data_034fbac967841a7387de7ba933b159ac
#
_entry.id   034fbac967841a7387de7ba933b159ac
#
_cell.length_a   1.000
_cell.length_b   1.000
_cell.length_c   1.000
_cell.angle_alpha   90.00
_cell.angle_beta   90.00
_cell.angle_gamma   90.00
#
_symmetry.space_group_name_H-M   'P 1'
#
loop_
_entity.id
_entity.type
_entity.pdbx_description
1 polymer ?
#
loop_
_entity_poly.entity_id
_entity_poly.type
_entity_poly.pdbx_seq_one_letter_code
_entity_poly.pdbx_strand_id
1 'polypeptide(L)'
;MHEILIKNAFVIDPVQGIHGDIMDIPIREGRIVDKVSGNCEVIDAGGNLTLPGGIDSHTHVCGTKVNFGRYMSPEDMRAGRTPRRGAMYPTSGYTVPTTYGNSYRYSRMGYTTLLEGAMAPLEARHTHEEFAATPMQDMLANTLFDGNWSLFEAVADKDIRQAAAVIGWTLSAVRGFGIKLTNPGGTEAWGFGDDLSGIDEPVPNWDITPRDIIDTSINACEFLHLPTRCIFTVTILVCLEITGLPFRPLIFHLISIQTDRPST
;
A
#
# COMPACT_ATOMS: atom_id res chain seq x y z
N MET A 1 -1.93 -28.29 -17.39
CA MET A 1 -1.36 -28.15 -16.05
C MET A 1 0.01 -27.53 -16.21
N HIS A 2 0.24 -26.33 -15.68
CA HIS A 2 1.54 -25.66 -15.82
C HIS A 2 2.43 -26.07 -14.64
N GLU A 3 3.55 -26.70 -14.94
CA GLU A 3 4.51 -27.18 -13.95
C GLU A 3 5.90 -26.62 -14.23
N ILE A 4 6.59 -26.18 -13.20
CA ILE A 4 7.95 -25.65 -13.25
C ILE A 4 8.79 -26.34 -12.19
N LEU A 5 10.04 -26.64 -12.51
CA LEU A 5 11.04 -27.08 -11.56
C LEU A 5 12.21 -26.11 -11.56
N ILE A 6 12.39 -25.37 -10.47
CA ILE A 6 13.60 -24.57 -10.26
C ILE A 6 14.64 -25.49 -9.63
N LYS A 7 15.75 -25.74 -10.34
CA LYS A 7 16.83 -26.61 -9.88
C LYS A 7 18.00 -25.84 -9.30
N ASN A 8 18.72 -26.49 -8.40
CA ASN A 8 19.98 -25.97 -7.84
C ASN A 8 19.83 -24.57 -7.23
N ALA A 9 18.71 -24.26 -6.61
CA ALA A 9 18.47 -22.97 -5.96
C ALA A 9 19.18 -22.92 -4.60
N PHE A 10 19.94 -21.85 -4.31
CA PHE A 10 20.44 -21.56 -2.96
C PHE A 10 19.34 -20.82 -2.19
N VAL A 11 18.57 -21.57 -1.40
CA VAL A 11 17.32 -21.06 -0.80
C VAL A 11 17.55 -20.51 0.59
N ILE A 12 17.02 -19.31 0.83
CA ILE A 12 16.87 -18.74 2.19
C ILE A 12 15.39 -18.41 2.38
N ASP A 13 14.74 -19.13 3.29
CA ASP A 13 13.37 -18.88 3.74
C ASP A 13 13.28 -19.09 5.26
N PRO A 14 13.48 -18.03 6.06
CA PRO A 14 13.48 -18.12 7.51
C PRO A 14 12.15 -18.62 8.09
N VAL A 15 11.03 -18.37 7.41
CA VAL A 15 9.69 -18.81 7.86
C VAL A 15 9.58 -20.33 7.80
N GLN A 16 10.23 -20.95 6.80
CA GLN A 16 10.29 -22.39 6.64
C GLN A 16 11.53 -23.01 7.32
N GLY A 17 12.35 -22.20 7.99
CA GLY A 17 13.58 -22.66 8.63
C GLY A 17 14.70 -23.04 7.66
N ILE A 18 14.67 -22.53 6.41
CA ILE A 18 15.70 -22.78 5.40
C ILE A 18 16.73 -21.64 5.45
N HIS A 19 17.99 -21.96 5.68
CA HIS A 19 19.05 -20.98 5.94
C HIS A 19 20.22 -21.03 4.94
N GLY A 20 19.98 -21.37 3.69
CA GLY A 20 21.00 -21.41 2.65
C GLY A 20 21.28 -22.83 2.16
N ASP A 21 20.26 -23.62 1.99
CA ASP A 21 20.35 -24.96 1.44
C ASP A 21 20.24 -24.93 -0.09
N ILE A 22 21.07 -25.77 -0.76
CA ILE A 22 20.90 -26.02 -2.19
C ILE A 22 19.79 -27.05 -2.37
N MET A 23 18.70 -26.63 -3.02
CA MET A 23 17.54 -27.50 -3.22
C MET A 23 16.79 -27.18 -4.50
N ASP A 24 15.95 -28.11 -4.91
CA ASP A 24 15.01 -27.93 -6.01
C ASP A 24 13.67 -27.43 -5.49
N ILE A 25 13.01 -26.55 -6.23
CA ILE A 25 11.70 -26.01 -5.88
C ILE A 25 10.69 -26.42 -6.97
N PRO A 26 9.88 -27.46 -6.74
CA PRO A 26 8.84 -27.87 -7.66
C PRO A 26 7.58 -27.00 -7.47
N ILE A 27 7.04 -26.51 -8.61
CA ILE A 27 5.88 -25.62 -8.65
C ILE A 27 4.83 -26.21 -9.58
N ARG A 28 3.56 -26.23 -9.13
CA ARG A 28 2.40 -26.64 -9.92
C ARG A 28 1.28 -25.63 -9.73
N GLU A 29 0.72 -25.10 -10.83
CA GLU A 29 -0.38 -24.13 -10.80
C GLU A 29 -0.10 -22.96 -9.84
N GLY A 30 1.13 -22.41 -9.86
CA GLY A 30 1.53 -21.28 -9.02
C GLY A 30 1.77 -21.59 -7.54
N ARG A 31 1.81 -22.88 -7.14
CA ARG A 31 2.05 -23.29 -5.75
C ARG A 31 3.26 -24.20 -5.67
N ILE A 32 4.06 -24.04 -4.62
CA ILE A 32 5.14 -24.99 -4.28
C ILE A 32 4.49 -26.30 -3.86
N VAL A 33 4.99 -27.41 -4.40
CA VAL A 33 4.51 -28.76 -4.16
C VAL A 33 5.68 -29.70 -3.89
N ASP A 34 5.40 -30.92 -3.42
CA ASP A 34 6.48 -31.89 -3.17
C ASP A 34 7.12 -32.43 -4.45
N LYS A 35 6.34 -32.55 -5.52
CA LYS A 35 6.80 -33.14 -6.78
C LYS A 35 6.08 -32.54 -7.99
N VAL A 36 6.78 -32.44 -9.11
CA VAL A 36 6.24 -32.19 -10.45
C VAL A 36 6.44 -33.40 -11.36
N SER A 37 5.74 -33.43 -12.48
CA SER A 37 5.91 -34.46 -13.49
C SER A 37 7.29 -34.38 -14.17
N GLY A 38 7.74 -35.46 -14.79
CA GLY A 38 9.00 -35.45 -15.55
C GLY A 38 8.97 -34.60 -16.82
N ASN A 39 7.79 -34.04 -17.20
CA ASN A 39 7.61 -33.20 -18.39
C ASN A 39 7.23 -31.77 -17.97
N CYS A 40 7.97 -31.21 -17.02
CA CYS A 40 7.81 -29.84 -16.57
C CYS A 40 8.83 -28.90 -17.20
N GLU A 41 8.56 -27.58 -17.17
CA GLU A 41 9.56 -26.58 -17.49
C GLU A 41 10.66 -26.60 -16.42
N VAL A 42 11.93 -26.59 -16.83
CA VAL A 42 13.08 -26.62 -15.91
C VAL A 42 13.85 -25.30 -16.01
N ILE A 43 14.02 -24.65 -14.87
CA ILE A 43 14.84 -23.45 -14.72
C ILE A 43 16.01 -23.82 -13.79
N ASP A 44 17.25 -23.81 -14.31
CA ASP A 44 18.41 -24.01 -13.46
C ASP A 44 18.84 -22.69 -12.80
N ALA A 45 18.71 -22.62 -11.51
CA ALA A 45 19.14 -21.46 -10.72
C ALA A 45 20.67 -21.38 -10.59
N GLY A 46 21.41 -22.45 -10.89
CA GLY A 46 22.87 -22.45 -10.91
C GLY A 46 23.51 -22.05 -9.58
N GLY A 47 22.88 -22.33 -8.46
CA GLY A 47 23.33 -21.92 -7.14
C GLY A 47 23.04 -20.45 -6.79
N ASN A 48 22.26 -19.74 -7.60
CA ASN A 48 21.87 -18.37 -7.29
C ASN A 48 20.95 -18.31 -6.10
N LEU A 49 21.05 -17.20 -5.36
CA LEU A 49 20.20 -16.90 -4.20
C LEU A 49 18.73 -16.86 -4.62
N THR A 50 17.92 -17.62 -3.92
CA THR A 50 16.48 -17.71 -4.12
C THR A 50 15.77 -17.39 -2.80
N LEU A 51 14.91 -16.40 -2.84
CA LEU A 51 14.17 -15.86 -1.68
C LEU A 51 12.67 -15.87 -1.99
N PRO A 52 11.80 -15.89 -0.95
CA PRO A 52 10.42 -15.45 -1.12
C PRO A 52 10.37 -14.06 -1.75
N GLY A 53 9.38 -13.83 -2.61
CA GLY A 53 9.22 -12.54 -3.26
C GLY A 53 9.03 -11.41 -2.25
N GLY A 54 9.65 -10.26 -2.50
CA GLY A 54 9.53 -9.09 -1.64
C GLY A 54 8.11 -8.54 -1.62
N ILE A 55 7.68 -8.05 -0.45
CA ILE A 55 6.41 -7.34 -0.25
C ILE A 55 6.73 -5.90 0.11
N ASP A 56 6.32 -4.94 -0.74
CA ASP A 56 6.34 -3.53 -0.36
C ASP A 56 4.99 -3.18 0.27
N SER A 57 5.01 -3.05 1.58
CA SER A 57 3.80 -2.83 2.38
C SER A 57 3.31 -1.39 2.40
N HIS A 58 4.04 -0.46 1.79
CA HIS A 58 3.64 0.94 1.69
C HIS A 58 4.34 1.65 0.52
N THR A 59 3.68 1.70 -0.61
CA THR A 59 4.19 2.41 -1.79
C THR A 59 3.09 3.25 -2.43
N HIS A 60 3.47 4.16 -3.33
CA HIS A 60 2.56 4.97 -4.12
C HIS A 60 2.87 4.77 -5.60
N VAL A 61 2.26 3.78 -6.23
CA VAL A 61 2.54 3.36 -7.61
C VAL A 61 1.41 3.66 -8.58
N CYS A 62 0.21 3.91 -8.09
CA CYS A 62 -0.99 4.10 -8.89
C CYS A 62 -1.99 5.06 -8.23
N GLY A 63 -3.05 5.37 -8.97
CA GLY A 63 -4.10 6.28 -8.52
C GLY A 63 -3.77 7.75 -8.76
N THR A 64 -4.69 8.60 -8.33
CA THR A 64 -4.69 10.02 -8.67
C THR A 64 -3.47 10.77 -8.18
N LYS A 65 -2.95 10.45 -6.98
CA LYS A 65 -1.74 11.09 -6.45
C LYS A 65 -0.55 10.97 -7.40
N VAL A 66 -0.34 9.77 -7.92
CA VAL A 66 0.73 9.49 -8.87
C VAL A 66 0.52 10.26 -10.16
N ASN A 67 -0.72 10.34 -10.63
CA ASN A 67 -1.08 11.11 -11.81
C ASN A 67 -0.88 12.61 -11.60
N PHE A 68 -1.27 13.17 -10.44
CA PHE A 68 -1.01 14.56 -10.10
C PHE A 68 0.49 14.87 -10.02
N GLY A 69 1.30 14.00 -9.43
CA GLY A 69 2.76 14.16 -9.42
C GLY A 69 3.32 14.28 -10.84
N ARG A 70 2.78 13.55 -11.80
CA ARG A 70 3.16 13.66 -13.22
C ARG A 70 2.79 15.00 -13.85
N TYR A 71 1.64 15.58 -13.48
CA TYR A 71 1.22 16.90 -13.96
C TYR A 71 2.03 18.02 -13.32
N MET A 72 2.44 17.86 -12.06
CA MET A 72 3.19 18.90 -11.33
C MET A 72 4.65 19.02 -11.77
N SER A 73 5.24 17.97 -12.33
CA SER A 73 6.64 17.94 -12.79
C SER A 73 6.73 17.47 -14.25
N PRO A 74 6.18 18.23 -15.22
CA PRO A 74 6.15 17.81 -16.61
C PRO A 74 7.54 17.71 -17.25
N GLU A 75 8.53 18.45 -16.74
CA GLU A 75 9.94 18.38 -17.16
C GLU A 75 10.55 17.01 -16.85
N ASP A 76 10.18 16.38 -15.75
CA ASP A 76 10.66 15.06 -15.36
C ASP A 76 10.11 13.97 -16.29
N MET A 77 8.99 14.23 -16.95
CA MET A 77 8.44 13.31 -17.95
C MET A 77 9.34 13.20 -19.18
N ARG A 78 10.22 14.18 -19.43
CA ARG A 78 11.16 14.18 -20.56
C ARG A 78 12.48 13.52 -20.19
N ALA A 79 12.92 13.65 -18.93
CA ALA A 79 14.13 13.03 -18.43
C ALA A 79 13.93 11.52 -18.25
N GLY A 80 14.88 10.72 -18.72
CA GLY A 80 14.85 9.26 -18.54
C GLY A 80 13.75 8.54 -19.30
N ARG A 81 13.22 9.14 -20.34
CA ARG A 81 12.32 8.43 -21.26
C ARG A 81 13.01 7.24 -21.89
N THR A 82 12.43 6.07 -21.74
CA THR A 82 12.85 4.91 -22.50
C THR A 82 11.98 4.83 -23.75
N PRO A 83 12.58 4.90 -24.96
CA PRO A 83 11.82 4.77 -26.19
C PRO A 83 11.18 3.38 -26.29
N ARG A 84 10.06 3.30 -26.98
CA ARG A 84 9.39 2.02 -27.26
C ARG A 84 10.36 1.07 -27.99
N ARG A 85 10.50 -0.13 -27.47
CA ARG A 85 11.27 -1.21 -28.11
C ARG A 85 10.38 -2.44 -28.27
N GLY A 86 10.03 -2.79 -29.48
CA GLY A 86 9.16 -3.92 -29.77
C GLY A 86 7.78 -3.75 -29.12
N ALA A 87 7.35 -4.71 -28.33
CA ALA A 87 6.08 -4.69 -27.59
C ALA A 87 6.11 -3.87 -26.29
N MET A 88 7.29 -3.39 -25.87
CA MET A 88 7.43 -2.63 -24.63
C MET A 88 6.89 -1.20 -24.79
N TYR A 89 6.10 -0.75 -23.82
CA TYR A 89 5.65 0.64 -23.76
C TYR A 89 6.79 1.58 -23.36
N PRO A 90 6.79 2.84 -23.84
CA PRO A 90 7.75 3.82 -23.39
C PRO A 90 7.49 4.21 -21.93
N THR A 91 8.54 4.47 -21.16
CA THR A 91 8.40 5.07 -19.83
C THR A 91 8.26 6.57 -19.93
N SER A 92 7.57 7.19 -18.99
CA SER A 92 7.29 8.63 -18.96
C SER A 92 8.21 9.42 -18.03
N GLY A 93 9.46 9.01 -17.85
CA GLY A 93 10.45 9.73 -17.05
C GLY A 93 10.84 9.06 -15.76
N TYR A 94 11.65 9.74 -14.92
CA TYR A 94 12.24 9.16 -13.72
C TYR A 94 11.39 9.31 -12.47
N THR A 95 10.77 10.46 -12.27
CA THR A 95 10.17 10.84 -10.99
C THR A 95 8.83 10.16 -10.77
N VAL A 96 7.98 10.16 -11.80
CA VAL A 96 6.67 9.48 -11.75
C VAL A 96 6.51 8.64 -13.02
N PRO A 97 7.12 7.45 -13.08
CA PRO A 97 6.93 6.54 -14.20
C PRO A 97 5.48 6.03 -14.26
N THR A 98 5.11 5.44 -15.38
CA THR A 98 3.81 4.76 -15.48
C THR A 98 3.72 3.63 -14.47
N THR A 99 2.52 3.26 -14.04
CA THR A 99 2.27 2.10 -13.17
C THR A 99 2.94 0.84 -13.75
N TYR A 100 2.80 0.63 -15.04
CA TYR A 100 3.45 -0.46 -15.77
C TYR A 100 5.00 -0.38 -15.72
N GLY A 101 5.57 0.79 -15.90
CA GLY A 101 7.03 1.00 -15.80
C GLY A 101 7.55 0.76 -14.38
N ASN A 102 6.79 1.13 -13.36
CA ASN A 102 7.09 0.80 -11.96
C ASN A 102 7.08 -0.70 -11.73
N SER A 103 6.11 -1.41 -12.27
CA SER A 103 6.01 -2.85 -12.17
C SER A 103 7.29 -3.56 -12.62
N TYR A 104 7.85 -3.18 -13.77
CA TYR A 104 9.13 -3.73 -14.22
C TYR A 104 10.29 -3.42 -13.26
N ARG A 105 10.32 -2.22 -12.68
CA ARG A 105 11.37 -1.86 -11.72
C ARG A 105 11.27 -2.71 -10.46
N TYR A 106 10.06 -2.86 -9.91
CA TYR A 106 9.81 -3.70 -8.74
C TYR A 106 10.14 -5.16 -9.00
N SER A 107 9.76 -5.71 -10.16
CA SER A 107 10.13 -7.08 -10.55
C SER A 107 11.65 -7.29 -10.60
N ARG A 108 12.39 -6.32 -11.14
CA ARG A 108 13.86 -6.38 -11.18
C ARG A 108 14.50 -6.32 -9.78
N MET A 109 13.83 -5.76 -8.80
CA MET A 109 14.26 -5.73 -7.40
C MET A 109 13.79 -6.96 -6.62
N GLY A 110 13.02 -7.87 -7.24
CA GLY A 110 12.52 -9.07 -6.59
C GLY A 110 11.22 -8.90 -5.81
N TYR A 111 10.51 -7.78 -5.97
CA TYR A 111 9.19 -7.59 -5.34
C TYR A 111 8.09 -8.26 -6.16
N THR A 112 7.23 -9.00 -5.47
CA THR A 112 6.09 -9.73 -6.04
C THR A 112 4.75 -9.19 -5.59
N THR A 113 4.71 -8.41 -4.52
CA THR A 113 3.49 -7.84 -3.96
C THR A 113 3.70 -6.38 -3.58
N LEU A 114 2.76 -5.52 -3.96
CA LEU A 114 2.79 -4.09 -3.66
C LEU A 114 1.49 -3.66 -3.00
N LEU A 115 1.60 -2.85 -1.94
CA LEU A 115 0.45 -2.24 -1.29
C LEU A 115 0.44 -0.73 -1.57
N GLU A 116 -0.49 -0.28 -2.42
CA GLU A 116 -0.77 1.14 -2.60
C GLU A 116 -1.26 1.74 -1.28
N GLY A 117 -0.46 2.66 -0.74
CA GLY A 117 -0.65 3.16 0.62
C GLY A 117 -1.92 3.99 0.83
N ALA A 118 -2.53 4.54 -0.23
CA ALA A 118 -3.61 5.48 -0.04
C ALA A 118 -4.53 5.62 -1.27
N MET A 119 -5.52 4.77 -1.36
CA MET A 119 -6.57 4.81 -2.38
C MET A 119 -7.76 5.64 -1.88
N ALA A 120 -8.05 6.76 -2.54
CA ALA A 120 -9.26 7.52 -2.25
C ALA A 120 -10.50 6.73 -2.71
N PRO A 121 -11.60 6.66 -1.91
CA PRO A 121 -12.77 5.87 -2.26
C PRO A 121 -13.38 6.21 -3.63
N LEU A 122 -13.45 7.49 -3.98
CA LEU A 122 -14.00 7.94 -5.26
C LEU A 122 -13.15 7.56 -6.47
N GLU A 123 -11.90 7.20 -6.27
CA GLU A 123 -10.92 6.87 -7.30
C GLU A 123 -10.57 5.37 -7.35
N ALA A 124 -11.25 4.58 -6.53
CA ALA A 124 -11.00 3.16 -6.41
C ALA A 124 -11.07 2.43 -7.76
N ARG A 125 -12.06 2.76 -8.59
CA ARG A 125 -12.18 2.17 -9.92
C ARG A 125 -10.93 2.41 -10.77
N HIS A 126 -10.45 3.65 -10.84
CA HIS A 126 -9.24 4.01 -11.58
C HIS A 126 -8.01 3.26 -11.04
N THR A 127 -7.85 3.21 -9.72
CA THR A 127 -6.76 2.48 -9.06
C THR A 127 -6.78 0.99 -9.45
N HIS A 128 -7.95 0.34 -9.42
CA HIS A 128 -8.07 -1.08 -9.80
C HIS A 128 -7.87 -1.32 -11.31
N GLU A 129 -8.24 -0.37 -12.17
CA GLU A 129 -7.93 -0.44 -13.61
C GLU A 129 -6.42 -0.37 -13.84
N GLU A 130 -5.69 0.47 -13.10
CA GLU A 130 -4.22 0.50 -13.13
C GLU A 130 -3.60 -0.79 -12.57
N PHE A 131 -4.18 -1.40 -11.53
CA PHE A 131 -3.75 -2.72 -11.04
C PHE A 131 -3.89 -3.79 -12.12
N ALA A 132 -5.01 -3.81 -12.82
CA ALA A 132 -5.23 -4.76 -13.92
C ALA A 132 -4.22 -4.59 -15.07
N ALA A 133 -3.66 -3.39 -15.23
CA ALA A 133 -2.60 -3.11 -16.20
C ALA A 133 -1.18 -3.48 -15.69
N THR A 134 -1.07 -4.03 -14.47
CA THR A 134 0.20 -4.31 -13.79
C THR A 134 0.31 -5.81 -13.46
N PRO A 135 0.51 -6.69 -14.46
CA PRO A 135 0.37 -8.13 -14.29
C PRO A 135 1.54 -8.83 -13.58
N MET A 136 2.59 -8.10 -13.21
CA MET A 136 3.82 -8.69 -12.67
C MET A 136 3.86 -8.75 -11.14
N GLN A 137 2.98 -8.01 -10.45
CA GLN A 137 2.85 -8.04 -9.01
C GLN A 137 1.40 -8.28 -8.60
N ASP A 138 1.23 -8.89 -7.43
CA ASP A 138 -0.04 -8.84 -6.71
C ASP A 138 -0.21 -7.44 -6.12
N MET A 139 -1.36 -6.82 -6.37
CA MET A 139 -1.61 -5.43 -6.00
C MET A 139 -2.73 -5.34 -4.97
N LEU A 140 -2.46 -4.62 -3.89
CA LEU A 140 -3.39 -4.31 -2.81
C LEU A 140 -3.49 -2.80 -2.64
N ALA A 141 -4.55 -2.31 -2.00
CA ALA A 141 -4.68 -0.88 -1.67
C ALA A 141 -5.33 -0.65 -0.31
N ASN A 142 -4.77 0.26 0.47
CA ASN A 142 -5.42 0.79 1.65
C ASN A 142 -6.33 1.95 1.27
N THR A 143 -7.51 2.00 1.87
CA THR A 143 -8.53 3.01 1.60
C THR A 143 -8.37 4.20 2.55
N LEU A 144 -8.35 5.41 2.01
CA LEU A 144 -8.27 6.66 2.76
C LEU A 144 -9.58 6.97 3.49
N PHE A 145 -9.46 7.39 4.75
CA PHE A 145 -10.57 7.85 5.58
C PHE A 145 -10.30 9.22 6.24
N ASP A 146 -9.28 9.94 5.83
CA ASP A 146 -8.80 11.18 6.48
C ASP A 146 -9.84 12.29 6.59
N GLY A 147 -10.71 12.43 5.59
CA GLY A 147 -11.79 13.41 5.50
C GLY A 147 -13.14 12.74 5.22
N ASN A 148 -13.41 11.59 5.79
CA ASN A 148 -14.68 10.89 5.60
C ASN A 148 -15.73 11.40 6.60
N TRP A 149 -16.63 12.24 6.12
CA TRP A 149 -17.64 12.88 6.97
C TRP A 149 -18.59 11.88 7.65
N SER A 150 -18.95 10.78 7.00
CA SER A 150 -19.77 9.74 7.64
C SER A 150 -19.04 9.03 8.78
N LEU A 151 -17.71 8.92 8.69
CA LEU A 151 -16.90 8.46 9.80
C LEU A 151 -16.86 9.53 10.89
N PHE A 152 -16.70 10.81 10.54
CA PHE A 152 -16.66 11.92 11.51
C PHE A 152 -17.98 12.04 12.30
N GLU A 153 -19.13 11.87 11.65
CA GLU A 153 -20.43 11.78 12.32
C GLU A 153 -20.44 10.67 13.37
N ALA A 154 -20.00 9.46 13.00
CA ALA A 154 -19.95 8.32 13.91
C ALA A 154 -18.95 8.55 15.07
N VAL A 155 -17.84 9.27 14.82
CA VAL A 155 -16.87 9.68 15.85
C VAL A 155 -17.50 10.67 16.82
N ALA A 156 -18.18 11.70 16.30
CA ALA A 156 -18.86 12.72 17.12
C ALA A 156 -19.96 12.11 18.01
N ASP A 157 -20.71 11.16 17.45
CA ASP A 157 -21.76 10.42 18.16
C ASP A 157 -21.20 9.34 19.11
N LYS A 158 -19.89 9.09 19.08
CA LYS A 158 -19.20 7.99 19.80
C LYS A 158 -19.82 6.62 19.52
N ASP A 159 -20.34 6.44 18.32
CA ASP A 159 -20.95 5.18 17.87
C ASP A 159 -19.97 4.29 17.08
N ILE A 160 -19.32 3.38 17.80
CA ILE A 160 -18.37 2.42 17.22
C ILE A 160 -19.04 1.50 16.20
N ARG A 161 -20.33 1.18 16.36
CA ARG A 161 -21.04 0.31 15.41
C ARG A 161 -21.29 1.02 14.09
N GLN A 162 -21.69 2.30 14.17
CA GLN A 162 -21.84 3.13 12.98
C GLN A 162 -20.50 3.32 12.28
N ALA A 163 -19.43 3.64 13.03
CA ALA A 163 -18.07 3.73 12.48
C ALA A 163 -17.64 2.43 11.78
N ALA A 164 -17.88 1.29 12.41
CA ALA A 164 -17.60 -0.02 11.84
C ALA A 164 -18.42 -0.28 10.57
N ALA A 165 -19.70 0.09 10.55
CA ALA A 165 -20.54 -0.04 9.37
C ALA A 165 -20.02 0.82 8.20
N VAL A 166 -19.65 2.08 8.44
CA VAL A 166 -19.06 2.98 7.44
C VAL A 166 -17.77 2.40 6.88
N ILE A 167 -16.86 1.98 7.76
CA ILE A 167 -15.56 1.41 7.36
C ILE A 167 -15.78 0.11 6.57
N GLY A 168 -16.54 -0.83 7.10
CA GLY A 168 -16.76 -2.14 6.47
C GLY A 168 -17.47 -2.03 5.12
N TRP A 169 -18.48 -1.18 5.03
CA TRP A 169 -19.18 -0.92 3.77
C TRP A 169 -18.25 -0.29 2.73
N THR A 170 -17.49 0.74 3.13
CA THR A 170 -16.57 1.41 2.20
C THR A 170 -15.51 0.45 1.70
N LEU A 171 -14.83 -0.30 2.60
CA LEU A 171 -13.81 -1.28 2.20
C LEU A 171 -14.38 -2.31 1.22
N SER A 172 -15.58 -2.82 1.47
CA SER A 172 -16.24 -3.77 0.59
C SER A 172 -16.57 -3.15 -0.78
N ALA A 173 -17.12 -1.94 -0.79
CA ALA A 173 -17.53 -1.25 -2.02
C ALA A 173 -16.33 -0.92 -2.93
N VAL A 174 -15.20 -0.52 -2.34
CA VAL A 174 -13.98 -0.13 -3.08
C VAL A 174 -12.96 -1.26 -3.21
N ARG A 175 -13.25 -2.46 -2.69
CA ARG A 175 -12.30 -3.58 -2.61
C ARG A 175 -10.97 -3.18 -1.96
N GLY A 176 -11.05 -2.40 -0.89
CA GLY A 176 -9.90 -1.97 -0.11
C GLY A 176 -9.36 -3.11 0.74
N PHE A 177 -8.03 -3.19 0.88
CA PHE A 177 -7.37 -4.18 1.72
C PHE A 177 -7.46 -3.83 3.20
N GLY A 178 -7.29 -2.54 3.52
CA GLY A 178 -7.34 -2.00 4.87
C GLY A 178 -7.64 -0.51 4.86
N ILE A 179 -7.63 0.10 6.04
CA ILE A 179 -7.83 1.54 6.18
C ILE A 179 -6.50 2.30 6.24
N LYS A 180 -6.54 3.53 5.79
CA LYS A 180 -5.44 4.49 5.85
C LYS A 180 -5.93 5.79 6.47
N LEU A 181 -5.21 6.22 7.50
CA LEU A 181 -5.31 7.56 8.09
C LEU A 181 -3.97 8.25 7.90
N THR A 182 -3.91 9.30 7.08
CA THR A 182 -2.68 10.02 6.78
C THR A 182 -2.55 11.28 7.64
N ASN A 183 -3.59 12.08 7.64
CA ASN A 183 -3.69 13.33 8.42
C ASN A 183 -5.15 13.49 8.85
N PRO A 184 -5.64 12.61 9.76
CA PRO A 184 -7.04 12.59 10.13
C PRO A 184 -7.45 13.93 10.73
N GLY A 185 -8.51 14.53 10.19
CA GLY A 185 -8.98 15.85 10.57
C GLY A 185 -8.16 17.02 10.02
N GLY A 186 -6.85 16.88 9.83
CA GLY A 186 -6.01 17.92 9.25
C GLY A 186 -6.31 18.21 7.78
N THR A 187 -6.66 17.18 7.01
CA THR A 187 -7.12 17.37 5.62
C THR A 187 -8.39 18.21 5.57
N GLU A 188 -9.28 18.03 6.53
CA GLU A 188 -10.50 18.84 6.68
C GLU A 188 -10.15 20.30 7.05
N ALA A 189 -9.25 20.49 8.02
CA ALA A 189 -8.78 21.82 8.42
C ALA A 189 -8.22 22.60 7.22
N TRP A 190 -7.39 21.97 6.42
CA TRP A 190 -6.84 22.60 5.20
C TRP A 190 -7.93 22.99 4.20
N GLY A 191 -8.99 22.21 4.09
CA GLY A 191 -10.14 22.54 3.24
C GLY A 191 -10.84 23.84 3.65
N PHE A 192 -10.74 24.23 4.93
CA PHE A 192 -11.27 25.49 5.48
C PHE A 192 -10.22 26.59 5.63
N GLY A 193 -8.99 26.36 5.17
CA GLY A 193 -7.91 27.34 5.27
C GLY A 193 -7.30 27.45 6.66
N ASP A 194 -7.45 26.42 7.46
CA ASP A 194 -6.91 26.28 8.81
C ASP A 194 -5.87 25.16 8.87
N ASP A 195 -5.21 24.98 10.00
CA ASP A 195 -4.24 23.90 10.23
C ASP A 195 -4.39 23.37 11.67
N LEU A 196 -4.01 22.14 11.88
CA LEU A 196 -3.98 21.52 13.21
C LEU A 196 -2.52 21.33 13.64
N SER A 197 -2.16 21.90 14.77
CA SER A 197 -0.81 21.78 15.34
C SER A 197 -0.62 20.52 16.19
N GLY A 198 -1.70 19.79 16.49
CA GLY A 198 -1.65 18.57 17.29
C GLY A 198 -2.88 17.68 17.16
N ILE A 199 -2.72 16.45 17.69
CA ILE A 199 -3.76 15.40 17.61
C ILE A 199 -4.95 15.63 18.58
N ASP A 200 -4.82 16.58 19.49
CA ASP A 200 -5.83 16.92 20.50
C ASP A 200 -6.54 18.24 20.20
N GLU A 201 -6.25 18.85 19.05
CA GLU A 201 -6.94 20.05 18.61
C GLU A 201 -8.26 19.71 17.91
N PRO A 202 -9.31 20.52 18.13
CA PRO A 202 -10.60 20.30 17.47
C PRO A 202 -10.49 20.44 15.94
N VAL A 203 -11.06 19.49 15.22
CA VAL A 203 -11.23 19.60 13.77
C VAL A 203 -12.25 20.70 13.45
N PRO A 204 -11.94 21.66 12.56
CA PRO A 204 -12.88 22.74 12.22
C PRO A 204 -14.26 22.21 11.81
N ASN A 205 -15.30 22.85 12.36
CA ASN A 205 -16.72 22.49 12.17
C ASN A 205 -17.15 21.11 12.75
N TRP A 206 -16.27 20.44 13.48
CA TRP A 206 -16.56 19.16 14.12
C TRP A 206 -16.19 19.24 15.61
N ASP A 207 -16.99 18.60 16.46
CA ASP A 207 -16.67 18.46 17.90
C ASP A 207 -15.90 17.15 18.13
N ILE A 208 -14.82 16.96 17.36
CA ILE A 208 -13.94 15.80 17.43
C ILE A 208 -12.48 16.23 17.25
N THR A 209 -11.55 15.38 17.66
CA THR A 209 -10.11 15.57 17.46
C THR A 209 -9.54 14.49 16.53
N PRO A 210 -8.34 14.68 15.95
CA PRO A 210 -7.62 13.62 15.27
C PRO A 210 -7.46 12.35 16.12
N ARG A 211 -7.26 12.50 17.44
CA ARG A 211 -7.21 11.37 18.39
C ARG A 211 -8.52 10.59 18.39
N ASP A 212 -9.65 11.26 18.46
CA ASP A 212 -10.97 10.60 18.46
C ASP A 212 -11.20 9.81 17.18
N ILE A 213 -10.76 10.36 16.04
CA ILE A 213 -10.85 9.68 14.73
C ILE A 213 -9.99 8.41 14.73
N ILE A 214 -8.75 8.49 15.24
CA ILE A 214 -7.83 7.35 15.31
C ILE A 214 -8.40 6.27 16.23
N ASP A 215 -8.74 6.62 17.47
CA ASP A 215 -9.20 5.67 18.48
C ASP A 215 -10.52 5.00 18.06
N THR A 216 -11.46 5.77 17.51
CA THR A 216 -12.73 5.21 17.00
C THR A 216 -12.47 4.27 15.82
N SER A 217 -11.57 4.63 14.92
CA SER A 217 -11.23 3.78 13.76
C SER A 217 -10.58 2.46 14.19
N ILE A 218 -9.68 2.48 15.18
CA ILE A 218 -9.09 1.29 15.77
C ILE A 218 -10.16 0.38 16.36
N ASN A 219 -11.00 0.92 17.23
CA ASN A 219 -12.08 0.18 17.87
C ASN A 219 -13.09 -0.39 16.86
N ALA A 220 -13.40 0.36 15.81
CA ALA A 220 -14.28 -0.09 14.73
C ALA A 220 -13.67 -1.25 13.94
N CYS A 221 -12.39 -1.24 13.67
CA CYS A 221 -11.69 -2.35 13.01
C CYS A 221 -11.64 -3.59 13.90
N GLU A 222 -11.44 -3.44 15.20
CA GLU A 222 -11.52 -4.55 16.15
C GLU A 222 -12.94 -5.15 16.18
N PHE A 223 -13.97 -4.30 16.19
CA PHE A 223 -15.36 -4.72 16.15
C PHE A 223 -15.70 -5.52 14.88
N LEU A 224 -15.15 -5.15 13.75
CA LEU A 224 -15.35 -5.83 12.47
C LEU A 224 -14.69 -7.22 12.40
N HIS A 225 -13.83 -7.57 13.36
CA HIS A 225 -13.03 -8.80 13.32
C HIS A 225 -12.34 -8.97 11.96
N LEU A 226 -11.83 -7.90 11.40
CA LEU A 226 -11.15 -7.95 10.12
C LEU A 226 -10.03 -8.99 10.20
N PRO A 227 -10.07 -10.05 9.38
CA PRO A 227 -9.13 -11.18 9.49
C PRO A 227 -7.71 -10.77 9.16
N THR A 228 -7.56 -9.64 8.55
CA THR A 228 -6.29 -9.01 8.22
C THR A 228 -6.02 -7.93 9.25
N ARG A 229 -4.86 -8.00 9.86
CA ARG A 229 -4.31 -6.93 10.68
C ARG A 229 -4.46 -5.62 9.92
N CYS A 230 -5.37 -4.76 10.38
CA CYS A 230 -5.50 -3.43 9.78
C CYS A 230 -4.17 -2.72 9.98
N ILE A 231 -3.41 -2.56 8.90
CA ILE A 231 -2.20 -1.78 8.93
C ILE A 231 -2.61 -0.32 8.94
N PHE A 232 -2.65 0.24 10.14
CA PHE A 232 -2.81 1.67 10.29
C PHE A 232 -1.48 2.33 9.95
N THR A 233 -1.43 3.05 8.87
CA THR A 233 -0.36 4.02 8.69
C THR A 233 -0.93 5.37 9.03
N VAL A 234 -0.63 5.88 10.19
CA VAL A 234 -0.94 7.26 10.58
C VAL A 234 0.29 8.09 10.25
N THR A 235 0.16 9.00 9.32
CA THR A 235 1.17 10.03 9.04
C THR A 235 0.57 11.35 9.48
N ILE A 236 1.05 11.90 10.59
CA ILE A 236 0.68 13.26 11.00
C ILE A 236 1.68 14.19 10.36
N LEU A 237 1.23 14.99 9.41
CA LEU A 237 2.00 16.10 8.86
C LEU A 237 1.83 17.27 9.80
N VAL A 238 2.80 17.53 10.65
CA VAL A 238 2.89 18.78 11.40
C VAL A 238 3.62 19.79 10.51
N CYS A 239 2.93 20.76 9.97
CA CYS A 239 3.54 21.91 9.33
C CYS A 239 4.09 22.82 10.43
N LEU A 240 5.37 22.67 10.77
CA LEU A 240 6.06 23.66 11.58
C LEU A 240 6.39 24.85 10.69
N GLU A 241 5.71 25.96 10.82
CA GLU A 241 6.18 27.26 10.34
C GLU A 241 7.43 27.65 11.14
N ILE A 242 8.58 27.28 10.60
CA ILE A 242 9.84 27.87 11.03
C ILE A 242 9.99 29.14 10.21
N THR A 243 9.62 30.26 10.80
CA THR A 243 9.79 31.59 10.22
C THR A 243 11.24 31.76 9.73
N GLY A 244 11.43 31.82 8.41
CA GLY A 244 12.68 32.20 7.77
C GLY A 244 13.54 31.10 7.18
N LEU A 245 13.12 29.82 7.13
CA LEU A 245 13.83 28.73 6.48
C LEU A 245 12.96 28.04 5.40
N PRO A 246 13.56 27.57 4.30
CA PRO A 246 12.79 26.88 3.25
C PRO A 246 12.14 25.61 3.82
N PHE A 247 10.88 25.43 3.45
CA PHE A 247 9.98 24.34 3.76
C PHE A 247 10.71 22.98 3.91
N ARG A 248 10.79 22.45 5.13
CA ARG A 248 11.18 21.07 5.37
C ARG A 248 10.02 20.38 6.10
N PRO A 249 9.30 19.48 5.45
CA PRO A 249 8.33 18.65 6.15
C PRO A 249 9.09 17.73 7.11
N LEU A 250 8.84 17.87 8.42
CA LEU A 250 9.26 16.87 9.39
C LEU A 250 8.24 15.72 9.32
N ILE A 251 8.66 14.64 8.68
CA ILE A 251 7.91 13.39 8.67
C ILE A 251 8.18 12.71 10.02
N PHE A 252 7.25 12.80 10.95
CA PHE A 252 7.26 11.94 12.12
C PHE A 252 6.77 10.55 11.72
N HIS A 253 7.63 9.59 11.94
CA HIS A 253 7.48 8.21 11.53
C HIS A 253 6.36 7.49 12.26
N LEU A 254 5.57 6.80 11.45
CA LEU A 254 4.90 5.54 11.68
C LEU A 254 4.86 5.03 13.12
N ILE A 255 3.66 5.04 13.67
CA ILE A 255 3.29 4.01 14.63
C ILE A 255 2.53 2.94 13.85
N SER A 256 3.25 1.88 13.47
CA SER A 256 2.60 0.63 13.07
C SER A 256 2.15 -0.04 14.35
N ILE A 257 0.89 0.11 14.72
CA ILE A 257 0.32 -0.63 15.84
C ILE A 257 -0.02 -2.02 15.31
N GLN A 258 0.89 -2.94 15.55
CA GLN A 258 0.69 -4.36 15.31
C GLN A 258 0.04 -4.91 16.59
N THR A 259 -1.28 -5.14 16.57
CA THR A 259 -1.95 -5.82 17.68
C THR A 259 -1.67 -7.31 17.55
N ASP A 260 -0.67 -7.79 18.25
CA ASP A 260 -0.43 -9.22 18.43
C ASP A 260 -1.43 -9.75 19.47
N ARG A 261 -2.44 -10.50 19.03
CA ARG A 261 -3.12 -11.45 19.92
C ARG A 261 -2.49 -12.82 19.73
N PRO A 262 -2.11 -13.52 20.82
CA PRO A 262 -1.72 -14.90 20.71
C PRO A 262 -2.92 -15.73 20.22
N SER A 263 -2.66 -16.63 19.28
CA SER A 263 -3.61 -17.64 18.82
C SER A 263 -4.01 -18.53 20.00
N THR A 264 -5.27 -18.46 20.39
CA THR A 264 -5.91 -19.52 21.21
C THR A 264 -6.47 -20.60 20.30
#